data_a57cd980e519d24679b6222ad0a6c837
#
_entry.id   a57cd980e519d24679b6222ad0a6c837
#
_cell.length_a   1.000
_cell.length_b   1.000
_cell.length_c   1.000
_cell.angle_alpha   90.00
_cell.angle_beta   90.00
_cell.angle_gamma   90.00
#
_symmetry.space_group_name_H-M   'P 1'
#
loop_
_entity.id
_entity.type
_entity.pdbx_description
1 polymer ?
#
loop_
_entity_poly.entity_id
_entity_poly.type
_entity_poly.pdbx_seq_one_letter_code
_entity_poly.pdbx_strand_id
1 'polypeptide(L)'
;MGEGIMDQIYPMMYFQGNNFYPFALDWQEQSNGRQVIPGLGIYFLHPDEGKWTRDEIDRQMNFIRKQKMAGEGHYRVKYLMENTQGIYDELSENFYAYPALQPPMPWLDNVAPTAPSALKTTHIDNGYTELTWQAATDNDQRNKPMYVIYASNDYPVDINRPENIVAQNIRETSYVYAPILPWNAKKHFAVTAIDRYGNESTATQEQTVQQ
;
A
#
# COMPACT_ATOMS: atom_id res chain seq x y z
N MET A 1 6.22 -23.33 -0.72
CA MET A 1 6.39 -22.26 -1.71
C MET A 1 6.96 -22.79 -3.04
N GLY A 2 8.03 -23.55 -3.07
CA GLY A 2 8.63 -24.07 -4.31
C GLY A 2 7.70 -24.90 -5.20
N GLU A 3 6.74 -25.62 -4.63
CA GLU A 3 5.73 -26.40 -5.36
C GLU A 3 4.50 -25.60 -5.83
N GLY A 4 4.47 -24.29 -5.60
CA GLY A 4 3.37 -23.41 -6.01
C GLY A 4 2.05 -23.59 -5.25
N ILE A 5 2.08 -24.26 -4.09
CA ILE A 5 0.88 -24.52 -3.28
C ILE A 5 0.48 -23.33 -2.42
N MET A 6 1.44 -22.47 -2.05
CA MET A 6 1.24 -21.31 -1.18
C MET A 6 1.69 -20.05 -1.87
N ASP A 7 0.87 -19.01 -1.82
CA ASP A 7 1.16 -17.69 -2.39
C ASP A 7 1.78 -16.74 -1.38
N GLN A 8 1.41 -16.89 -0.11
CA GLN A 8 1.90 -16.06 0.98
C GLN A 8 2.24 -16.92 2.20
N ILE A 9 3.24 -16.50 2.97
CA ILE A 9 3.58 -17.10 4.27
C ILE A 9 3.80 -16.01 5.31
N TYR A 10 3.32 -16.29 6.52
CA TYR A 10 3.41 -15.40 7.69
C TYR A 10 4.23 -16.08 8.79
N PRO A 11 5.56 -16.16 8.68
CA PRO A 11 6.38 -16.78 9.71
C PRO A 11 6.30 -15.97 11.00
N MET A 12 6.03 -16.65 12.12
CA MET A 12 5.99 -16.03 13.45
C MET A 12 7.41 -15.76 13.94
N MET A 13 7.94 -14.58 13.59
CA MET A 13 9.33 -14.20 13.84
C MET A 13 9.45 -13.32 15.08
N TYR A 14 9.04 -13.83 16.22
CA TYR A 14 9.04 -13.12 17.52
C TYR A 14 10.40 -13.23 18.20
N PHE A 15 11.45 -12.77 17.51
CA PHE A 15 12.85 -12.88 17.91
C PHE A 15 13.57 -11.54 17.80
N GLN A 16 14.77 -11.44 18.37
CA GLN A 16 15.64 -10.25 18.30
C GLN A 16 16.98 -10.58 17.66
N GLY A 17 17.63 -9.55 17.10
CA GLY A 17 19.02 -9.59 16.66
C GLY A 17 19.32 -10.75 15.73
N ASN A 18 20.34 -11.54 16.06
CA ASN A 18 20.79 -12.67 15.23
C ASN A 18 19.76 -13.80 15.07
N ASN A 19 18.71 -13.79 15.87
CA ASN A 19 17.61 -14.75 15.73
C ASN A 19 16.48 -14.20 14.84
N PHE A 20 16.54 -12.94 14.40
CA PHE A 20 15.57 -12.33 13.49
C PHE A 20 16.16 -12.12 12.09
N TYR A 21 17.19 -11.28 11.96
CA TYR A 21 17.63 -10.78 10.67
C TYR A 21 18.11 -11.86 9.69
N PRO A 22 18.96 -12.84 10.08
CA PRO A 22 19.38 -13.90 9.17
C PRO A 22 18.23 -14.80 8.74
N PHE A 23 17.31 -15.11 9.65
CA PHE A 23 16.18 -15.98 9.35
C PHE A 23 15.11 -15.29 8.49
N ALA A 24 14.90 -13.99 8.69
CA ALA A 24 14.01 -13.21 7.81
C ALA A 24 14.54 -13.21 6.37
N LEU A 25 15.86 -13.06 6.21
CA LEU A 25 16.49 -13.13 4.89
C LEU A 25 16.41 -14.53 4.30
N ASP A 26 16.66 -15.59 5.07
CA ASP A 26 16.53 -16.97 4.64
C ASP A 26 15.09 -17.28 4.17
N TRP A 27 14.07 -16.86 4.91
CA TRP A 27 12.67 -16.97 4.47
C TRP A 27 12.44 -16.28 3.12
N GLN A 28 13.00 -15.09 2.93
CA GLN A 28 12.87 -14.34 1.68
C GLN A 28 13.58 -15.06 0.52
N GLU A 29 14.81 -15.56 0.73
CA GLU A 29 15.59 -16.26 -0.28
C GLU A 29 14.93 -17.60 -0.68
N GLN A 30 14.35 -18.32 0.29
CA GLN A 30 13.65 -19.60 0.06
C GLN A 30 12.19 -19.44 -0.44
N SER A 31 11.72 -18.20 -0.61
CA SER A 31 10.33 -17.92 -0.99
C SER A 31 9.95 -18.36 -2.40
N ASN A 32 10.93 -18.55 -3.28
CA ASN A 32 10.70 -18.79 -4.72
C ASN A 32 9.83 -17.69 -5.36
N GLY A 33 10.05 -16.44 -4.97
CA GLY A 33 9.31 -15.28 -5.46
C GLY A 33 7.91 -15.11 -4.87
N ARG A 34 7.50 -15.97 -3.92
CA ARG A 34 6.24 -15.82 -3.17
C ARG A 34 6.38 -14.77 -2.06
N GLN A 35 5.25 -14.28 -1.55
CA GLN A 35 5.27 -13.24 -0.53
C GLN A 35 5.60 -13.79 0.85
N VAL A 36 6.62 -13.21 1.48
CA VAL A 36 6.97 -13.45 2.89
C VAL A 36 6.59 -12.22 3.69
N ILE A 37 5.81 -12.43 4.74
CA ILE A 37 5.25 -11.38 5.61
C ILE A 37 5.61 -11.75 7.07
N PRO A 38 6.78 -11.34 7.58
CA PRO A 38 7.20 -11.67 8.94
C PRO A 38 6.23 -11.16 9.99
N GLY A 39 5.87 -12.02 10.94
CA GLY A 39 5.14 -11.64 12.14
C GLY A 39 6.09 -11.05 13.18
N LEU A 40 5.82 -9.82 13.62
CA LEU A 40 6.60 -9.11 14.63
C LEU A 40 5.94 -9.21 16.01
N GLY A 41 6.75 -9.50 17.02
CA GLY A 41 6.31 -9.71 18.39
C GLY A 41 6.16 -8.40 19.19
N ILE A 42 5.25 -7.51 18.78
CA ILE A 42 5.03 -6.23 19.50
C ILE A 42 4.54 -6.41 20.93
N TYR A 43 4.03 -7.60 21.29
CA TYR A 43 3.65 -7.89 22.67
C TYR A 43 4.85 -7.88 23.63
N PHE A 44 6.07 -8.14 23.13
CA PHE A 44 7.29 -8.06 23.95
C PHE A 44 7.66 -6.63 24.36
N LEU A 45 7.00 -5.60 23.81
CA LEU A 45 7.13 -4.23 24.30
C LEU A 45 6.54 -4.05 25.70
N HIS A 46 5.58 -4.92 26.08
CA HIS A 46 4.98 -4.84 27.41
C HIS A 46 5.94 -5.39 28.49
N PRO A 47 6.09 -4.72 29.64
CA PRO A 47 7.05 -5.11 30.69
C PRO A 47 6.87 -6.53 31.25
N ASP A 48 5.62 -7.03 31.24
CA ASP A 48 5.31 -8.37 31.76
C ASP A 48 5.54 -9.48 30.72
N GLU A 49 5.75 -9.13 29.44
CA GLU A 49 5.88 -10.11 28.36
C GLU A 49 7.34 -10.31 27.91
N GLY A 50 8.12 -9.25 27.69
CA GLY A 50 9.46 -9.43 27.12
C GLY A 50 10.44 -8.30 27.30
N LYS A 51 10.01 -7.11 27.68
CA LYS A 51 10.86 -5.92 27.94
C LYS A 51 11.68 -5.47 26.71
N TRP A 52 11.17 -5.68 25.50
CA TRP A 52 11.80 -5.09 24.32
C TRP A 52 11.62 -3.58 24.30
N THR A 53 12.49 -2.90 23.59
CA THR A 53 12.32 -1.49 23.27
C THR A 53 11.67 -1.34 21.91
N ARG A 54 10.96 -0.23 21.69
CA ARG A 54 10.37 0.08 20.38
C ARG A 54 11.42 0.11 19.28
N ASP A 55 12.64 0.59 19.55
CA ASP A 55 13.75 0.63 18.60
C ASP A 55 14.02 -0.74 17.93
N GLU A 56 13.75 -1.84 18.61
CA GLU A 56 13.91 -3.17 18.00
C GLU A 56 12.85 -3.40 16.92
N ILE A 57 11.60 -3.06 17.20
CA ILE A 57 10.51 -3.17 16.22
C ILE A 57 10.78 -2.24 15.03
N ASP A 58 11.16 -1.00 15.28
CA ASP A 58 11.49 -0.02 14.24
C ASP A 58 12.62 -0.53 13.34
N ARG A 59 13.67 -1.13 13.92
CA ARG A 59 14.76 -1.75 13.15
C ARG A 59 14.30 -2.93 12.31
N GLN A 60 13.43 -3.79 12.85
CA GLN A 60 12.88 -4.94 12.12
C GLN A 60 12.02 -4.48 10.94
N MET A 61 11.15 -3.49 11.13
CA MET A 61 10.32 -2.92 10.05
C MET A 61 11.17 -2.26 8.96
N ASN A 62 12.18 -1.47 9.35
CA ASN A 62 13.12 -0.88 8.40
C ASN A 62 13.90 -1.94 7.60
N PHE A 63 14.28 -3.04 8.25
CA PHE A 63 14.94 -4.17 7.59
C PHE A 63 14.00 -4.83 6.57
N ILE A 64 12.75 -5.14 6.94
CA ILE A 64 11.73 -5.73 6.07
C ILE A 64 11.54 -4.86 4.81
N ARG A 65 11.41 -3.55 4.97
CA ARG A 65 11.28 -2.59 3.86
C ARG A 65 12.53 -2.53 2.99
N LYS A 66 13.72 -2.49 3.61
CA LYS A 66 15.00 -2.50 2.88
C LYS A 66 15.16 -3.76 2.04
N GLN A 67 14.71 -4.91 2.53
CA GLN A 67 14.73 -6.18 1.81
C GLN A 67 13.58 -6.33 0.81
N LYS A 68 12.68 -5.34 0.70
CA LYS A 68 11.52 -5.36 -0.19
C LYS A 68 10.62 -6.58 0.02
N MET A 69 10.47 -7.00 1.28
CA MET A 69 9.49 -8.02 1.64
C MET A 69 8.08 -7.48 1.44
N ALA A 70 7.10 -8.37 1.33
CA ALA A 70 5.73 -8.00 0.97
C ALA A 70 4.98 -7.20 2.06
N GLY A 71 5.49 -7.18 3.27
CA GLY A 71 4.93 -6.48 4.41
C GLY A 71 5.29 -7.14 5.72
N GLU A 72 4.64 -6.75 6.79
CA GLU A 72 4.77 -7.33 8.13
C GLU A 72 3.42 -7.49 8.82
N GLY A 73 3.35 -8.42 9.79
CA GLY A 73 2.21 -8.60 10.67
C GLY A 73 2.57 -8.29 12.12
N HIS A 74 1.68 -7.67 12.87
CA HIS A 74 1.92 -7.28 14.26
C HIS A 74 1.16 -8.17 15.25
N TYR A 75 1.84 -8.95 16.04
CA TYR A 75 1.22 -9.75 17.07
C TYR A 75 1.50 -9.12 18.46
N ARG A 76 0.45 -8.68 19.19
CA ARG A 76 -0.98 -8.76 18.86
C ARG A 76 -1.67 -7.40 18.99
N VAL A 77 -2.85 -7.27 18.40
CA VAL A 77 -3.64 -6.03 18.35
C VAL A 77 -3.87 -5.35 19.70
N LYS A 78 -3.96 -6.10 20.81
CA LYS A 78 -4.07 -5.54 22.16
C LYS A 78 -3.07 -4.41 22.41
N TYR A 79 -1.80 -4.65 22.07
CA TYR A 79 -0.71 -3.70 22.37
C TYR A 79 -0.68 -2.50 21.41
N LEU A 80 -1.30 -2.62 20.23
CA LEU A 80 -1.61 -1.46 19.38
C LEU A 80 -2.69 -0.60 20.04
N MET A 81 -3.78 -1.20 20.51
CA MET A 81 -4.88 -0.48 21.17
C MET A 81 -4.46 0.21 22.47
N GLU A 82 -3.52 -0.38 23.19
CA GLU A 82 -2.94 0.18 24.40
C GLU A 82 -1.82 1.20 24.13
N ASN A 83 -1.44 1.35 22.86
CA ASN A 83 -0.32 2.19 22.42
C ASN A 83 0.97 1.94 23.22
N THR A 84 1.28 0.68 23.47
CA THR A 84 2.40 0.27 24.32
C THR A 84 3.72 0.84 23.79
N GLN A 85 4.44 1.62 24.60
CA GLN A 85 5.64 2.38 24.21
C GLN A 85 5.45 3.31 22.99
N GLY A 86 4.22 3.76 22.69
CA GLY A 86 3.93 4.62 21.56
C GLY A 86 3.96 3.90 20.20
N ILE A 87 3.79 2.57 20.16
CA ILE A 87 3.87 1.80 18.90
C ILE A 87 2.77 2.18 17.92
N TYR A 88 1.54 2.47 18.40
CA TYR A 88 0.46 2.88 17.52
C TYR A 88 0.76 4.23 16.85
N ASP A 89 1.24 5.21 17.62
CA ASP A 89 1.61 6.51 17.10
C ASP A 89 2.73 6.39 16.06
N GLU A 90 3.78 5.60 16.37
CA GLU A 90 4.89 5.34 15.44
C GLU A 90 4.42 4.72 14.12
N LEU A 91 3.51 3.75 14.19
CA LEU A 91 2.96 3.12 12.99
C LEU A 91 2.12 4.11 12.18
N SER A 92 1.22 4.85 12.83
CA SER A 92 0.27 5.74 12.15
C SER A 92 0.91 7.02 11.61
N GLU A 93 1.92 7.56 12.27
CA GLU A 93 2.55 8.83 11.90
C GLU A 93 3.77 8.67 11.00
N ASN A 94 4.44 7.50 11.05
CA ASN A 94 5.66 7.23 10.30
C ASN A 94 5.50 6.07 9.32
N PHE A 95 5.42 4.82 9.81
CA PHE A 95 5.49 3.65 8.92
C PHE A 95 4.29 3.52 7.99
N TYR A 96 3.10 3.89 8.43
CA TYR A 96 1.86 3.82 7.66
C TYR A 96 1.17 5.19 7.54
N ALA A 97 1.96 6.27 7.58
CA ALA A 97 1.45 7.63 7.40
C ALA A 97 0.71 7.83 6.06
N TYR A 98 1.04 7.01 5.06
CA TYR A 98 0.43 7.03 3.73
C TYR A 98 -0.12 5.65 3.36
N PRO A 99 -1.16 5.61 2.50
CA PRO A 99 -1.68 4.35 1.97
C PRO A 99 -0.62 3.58 1.17
N ALA A 100 -0.76 2.26 1.11
CA ALA A 100 0.04 1.40 0.24
C ALA A 100 -0.86 0.52 -0.62
N LEU A 101 -0.43 0.21 -1.83
CA LEU A 101 -1.08 -0.78 -2.67
C LEU A 101 -0.61 -2.18 -2.27
N GLN A 102 -1.45 -3.17 -2.53
CA GLN A 102 -1.07 -4.56 -2.36
C GLN A 102 0.10 -4.90 -3.29
N PRO A 103 1.18 -5.52 -2.80
CA PRO A 103 2.26 -5.98 -3.65
C PRO A 103 1.77 -6.98 -4.70
N PRO A 104 2.25 -6.90 -5.96
CA PRO A 104 1.79 -7.75 -7.04
C PRO A 104 2.14 -9.23 -6.81
N MET A 105 1.34 -10.11 -7.42
CA MET A 105 1.51 -11.57 -7.41
C MET A 105 1.77 -12.07 -8.85
N PRO A 106 2.94 -11.76 -9.45
CA PRO A 106 3.20 -12.02 -10.87
C PRO A 106 3.20 -13.50 -11.26
N TRP A 107 3.29 -14.40 -10.29
CA TRP A 107 3.17 -15.84 -10.51
C TRP A 107 1.73 -16.32 -10.74
N LEU A 108 0.72 -15.52 -10.39
CA LEU A 108 -0.70 -15.77 -10.63
C LEU A 108 -1.17 -15.06 -11.90
N ASP A 109 -0.79 -13.79 -12.06
CA ASP A 109 -0.96 -12.98 -13.24
C ASP A 109 0.13 -11.88 -13.25
N ASN A 110 0.73 -11.64 -14.42
CA ASN A 110 1.76 -10.62 -14.61
C ASN A 110 1.37 -9.57 -15.66
N VAL A 111 0.09 -9.53 -16.03
CA VAL A 111 -0.44 -8.61 -17.03
C VAL A 111 -1.32 -7.57 -16.35
N ALA A 112 -0.86 -6.33 -16.32
CA ALA A 112 -1.65 -5.24 -15.79
C ALA A 112 -2.87 -4.93 -16.67
N PRO A 113 -3.97 -4.41 -16.12
CA PRO A 113 -5.09 -3.88 -16.87
C PRO A 113 -4.65 -2.78 -17.84
N THR A 114 -5.49 -2.48 -18.83
CA THR A 114 -5.30 -1.24 -19.61
C THR A 114 -5.42 -0.02 -18.71
N ALA A 115 -4.74 1.07 -19.07
CA ALA A 115 -5.00 2.33 -18.37
C ALA A 115 -6.47 2.76 -18.55
N PRO A 116 -7.10 3.39 -17.53
CA PRO A 116 -8.33 4.14 -17.76
C PRO A 116 -8.12 5.18 -18.86
N SER A 117 -9.17 5.70 -19.47
CA SER A 117 -9.01 6.73 -20.48
C SER A 117 -9.98 7.89 -20.30
N ALA A 118 -9.73 8.99 -21.01
CA ALA A 118 -10.59 10.19 -21.01
C ALA A 118 -10.90 10.71 -19.59
N LEU A 119 -9.89 10.79 -18.72
CA LEU A 119 -10.03 11.40 -17.41
C LEU A 119 -10.46 12.87 -17.56
N LYS A 120 -11.57 13.21 -16.95
CA LYS A 120 -12.11 14.56 -16.84
C LYS A 120 -12.22 14.96 -15.39
N THR A 121 -11.91 16.20 -15.10
CA THR A 121 -12.06 16.81 -13.78
C THR A 121 -13.02 17.99 -13.87
N THR A 122 -13.93 18.08 -12.92
CA THR A 122 -14.86 19.19 -12.77
C THR A 122 -14.74 19.72 -11.36
N HIS A 123 -14.27 20.97 -11.22
CA HIS A 123 -14.18 21.61 -9.91
C HIS A 123 -15.57 22.01 -9.41
N ILE A 124 -15.85 21.68 -8.16
CA ILE A 124 -17.06 22.03 -7.44
C ILE A 124 -16.67 23.01 -6.33
N ASP A 125 -17.64 23.66 -5.71
CA ASP A 125 -17.40 24.58 -4.61
C ASP A 125 -16.64 23.93 -3.44
N ASN A 126 -15.93 24.73 -2.66
CA ASN A 126 -15.16 24.30 -1.49
C ASN A 126 -13.97 23.36 -1.77
N GLY A 127 -13.39 23.41 -2.96
CA GLY A 127 -12.22 22.60 -3.34
C GLY A 127 -12.53 21.15 -3.68
N TYR A 128 -13.80 20.77 -3.73
CA TYR A 128 -14.22 19.47 -4.23
C TYR A 128 -13.96 19.35 -5.73
N THR A 129 -13.60 18.17 -6.17
CA THR A 129 -13.37 17.89 -7.59
C THR A 129 -14.01 16.55 -7.94
N GLU A 130 -14.93 16.56 -8.89
CA GLU A 130 -15.46 15.34 -9.49
C GLU A 130 -14.51 14.86 -10.59
N LEU A 131 -14.17 13.58 -10.53
CA LEU A 131 -13.38 12.87 -11.53
C LEU A 131 -14.28 11.87 -12.24
N THR A 132 -14.19 11.79 -13.57
CA THR A 132 -14.86 10.77 -14.38
C THR A 132 -13.89 10.24 -15.42
N TRP A 133 -13.97 8.95 -15.74
CA TRP A 133 -13.10 8.32 -16.75
C TRP A 133 -13.81 7.19 -17.47
N GLN A 134 -13.22 6.71 -18.56
CA GLN A 134 -13.66 5.51 -19.25
C GLN A 134 -13.02 4.28 -18.61
N ALA A 135 -13.79 3.20 -18.51
CA ALA A 135 -13.37 1.98 -17.85
C ALA A 135 -12.14 1.34 -18.50
N ALA A 136 -11.25 0.85 -17.66
CA ALA A 136 -10.17 -0.06 -18.03
C ALA A 136 -10.71 -1.47 -18.35
N THR A 137 -9.94 -2.23 -19.08
CA THR A 137 -10.19 -3.66 -19.36
C THR A 137 -9.04 -4.50 -18.84
N ASP A 138 -9.34 -5.75 -18.50
CA ASP A 138 -8.38 -6.72 -18.01
C ASP A 138 -8.43 -8.00 -18.87
N ASN A 139 -7.34 -8.74 -18.91
CA ASN A 139 -7.28 -10.08 -19.51
C ASN A 139 -8.13 -11.10 -18.74
N ASP A 140 -8.23 -10.97 -17.39
CA ASP A 140 -9.15 -11.76 -16.57
C ASP A 140 -10.55 -11.16 -16.57
N GLN A 141 -11.36 -11.54 -17.54
CA GLN A 141 -12.73 -11.04 -17.69
C GLN A 141 -13.69 -11.42 -16.56
N ARG A 142 -13.31 -12.33 -15.66
CA ARG A 142 -14.12 -12.71 -14.48
C ARG A 142 -14.14 -11.64 -13.41
N ASN A 143 -13.13 -10.77 -13.41
CA ASN A 143 -12.99 -9.69 -12.42
C ASN A 143 -12.76 -8.36 -13.15
N LYS A 144 -13.54 -7.37 -12.75
CA LYS A 144 -13.31 -6.00 -13.24
C LYS A 144 -12.16 -5.37 -12.45
N PRO A 145 -11.27 -4.62 -13.11
CA PRO A 145 -10.25 -3.84 -12.40
C PRO A 145 -10.90 -2.86 -11.42
N MET A 146 -10.20 -2.55 -10.36
CA MET A 146 -10.49 -1.44 -9.46
C MET A 146 -9.60 -0.25 -9.83
N TYR A 147 -9.92 0.93 -9.31
CA TYR A 147 -9.16 2.14 -9.61
C TYR A 147 -8.49 2.69 -8.36
N VAL A 148 -7.33 3.31 -8.60
CA VAL A 148 -6.60 4.07 -7.60
C VAL A 148 -6.58 5.53 -8.07
N ILE A 149 -6.91 6.44 -7.16
CA ILE A 149 -6.96 7.87 -7.42
C ILE A 149 -5.76 8.52 -6.77
N TYR A 150 -5.03 9.28 -7.56
CA TYR A 150 -3.88 10.06 -7.12
C TYR A 150 -4.16 11.54 -7.27
N ALA A 151 -3.65 12.34 -6.34
CA ALA A 151 -3.76 13.80 -6.40
C ALA A 151 -2.47 14.47 -5.90
N SER A 152 -2.04 15.52 -6.59
CA SER A 152 -0.84 16.29 -6.27
C SER A 152 -1.02 17.77 -6.57
N ASN A 153 -0.11 18.59 -6.06
CA ASN A 153 0.04 19.98 -6.52
C ASN A 153 1.06 20.11 -7.67
N ASP A 154 1.81 19.03 -7.93
CA ASP A 154 2.79 18.94 -9.01
C ASP A 154 2.20 18.16 -10.20
N TYR A 155 2.56 18.58 -11.42
CA TYR A 155 2.16 17.92 -12.66
C TYR A 155 3.40 17.49 -13.48
N PRO A 156 3.41 16.28 -14.04
CA PRO A 156 2.41 15.21 -13.88
C PRO A 156 2.37 14.64 -12.46
N VAL A 157 1.22 14.07 -12.07
CA VAL A 157 1.08 13.41 -10.77
C VAL A 157 1.95 12.16 -10.75
N ASP A 158 2.90 12.10 -9.82
CA ASP A 158 3.77 10.93 -9.64
C ASP A 158 3.07 9.84 -8.83
N ILE A 159 2.73 8.73 -9.48
CA ILE A 159 2.05 7.59 -8.85
C ILE A 159 2.97 6.73 -7.98
N ASN A 160 4.30 6.92 -8.04
CA ASN A 160 5.24 6.21 -7.19
C ASN A 160 5.36 6.83 -5.78
N ARG A 161 4.69 7.95 -5.56
CA ARG A 161 4.66 8.64 -4.27
C ARG A 161 3.39 8.26 -3.50
N PRO A 162 3.50 7.49 -2.41
CA PRO A 162 2.33 7.02 -1.67
C PRO A 162 1.49 8.16 -1.07
N GLU A 163 2.09 9.31 -0.78
CA GLU A 163 1.40 10.52 -0.32
C GLU A 163 0.44 11.12 -1.36
N ASN A 164 0.55 10.70 -2.62
CA ASN A 164 -0.37 11.12 -3.67
C ASN A 164 -1.60 10.22 -3.78
N ILE A 165 -1.62 9.05 -3.14
CA ILE A 165 -2.80 8.17 -3.12
C ILE A 165 -3.88 8.81 -2.23
N VAL A 166 -5.01 9.17 -2.82
CA VAL A 166 -6.14 9.77 -2.11
C VAL A 166 -7.33 8.80 -1.98
N ALA A 167 -7.42 7.80 -2.86
CA ALA A 167 -8.40 6.73 -2.74
C ALA A 167 -7.92 5.47 -3.48
N GLN A 168 -8.36 4.30 -3.02
CA GLN A 168 -8.09 3.01 -3.65
C GLN A 168 -9.31 2.10 -3.55
N ASN A 169 -9.29 0.98 -4.29
CA ASN A 169 -10.40 0.03 -4.34
C ASN A 169 -11.72 0.63 -4.89
N ILE A 170 -11.65 1.68 -5.72
CA ILE A 170 -12.79 2.29 -6.36
C ILE A 170 -13.27 1.36 -7.48
N ARG A 171 -14.56 1.04 -7.50
CA ARG A 171 -15.17 0.14 -8.50
C ARG A 171 -15.93 0.90 -9.59
N GLU A 172 -16.32 2.13 -9.27
CA GLU A 172 -17.03 3.03 -10.18
C GLU A 172 -16.05 3.73 -11.11
N THR A 173 -16.55 4.28 -12.21
CA THR A 173 -15.76 5.12 -13.14
C THR A 173 -15.89 6.61 -12.85
N SER A 174 -16.17 6.92 -11.61
CA SER A 174 -16.23 8.27 -11.07
C SER A 174 -15.80 8.31 -9.60
N TYR A 175 -15.30 9.45 -9.17
CA TYR A 175 -14.91 9.70 -7.79
C TYR A 175 -15.03 11.18 -7.47
N VAL A 176 -15.50 11.52 -6.28
CA VAL A 176 -15.51 12.89 -5.81
C VAL A 176 -14.39 13.06 -4.78
N TYR A 177 -13.35 13.76 -5.18
CA TYR A 177 -12.28 14.16 -4.27
C TYR A 177 -12.80 15.25 -3.31
N ALA A 178 -12.65 14.98 -2.01
CA ALA A 178 -13.01 15.91 -0.93
C ALA A 178 -11.74 16.23 -0.12
N PRO A 179 -11.20 17.45 -0.19
CA PRO A 179 -10.07 17.84 0.64
C PRO A 179 -10.48 17.93 2.12
N ILE A 180 -9.56 17.65 3.04
CA ILE A 180 -9.82 17.82 4.49
C ILE A 180 -10.19 19.28 4.80
N LEU A 181 -9.50 20.21 4.16
CA LEU A 181 -9.77 21.65 4.24
C LEU A 181 -9.72 22.24 2.82
N PRO A 182 -10.61 23.18 2.47
CA PRO A 182 -10.69 23.74 1.10
C PRO A 182 -9.35 24.27 0.55
N TRP A 183 -8.54 24.87 1.40
CA TRP A 183 -7.23 25.43 1.00
C TRP A 183 -6.13 24.38 0.84
N ASN A 184 -6.39 23.13 1.26
CA ASN A 184 -5.50 21.98 1.04
C ASN A 184 -5.90 21.16 -0.20
N ALA A 185 -6.84 21.64 -1.01
CA ALA A 185 -7.27 20.97 -2.24
C ALA A 185 -6.09 20.76 -3.19
N LYS A 186 -5.96 19.54 -3.70
CA LYS A 186 -4.98 19.20 -4.72
C LYS A 186 -5.44 19.74 -6.08
N LYS A 187 -4.46 20.05 -6.93
CA LYS A 187 -4.70 20.73 -8.22
C LYS A 187 -4.76 19.75 -9.40
N HIS A 188 -4.00 18.65 -9.30
CA HIS A 188 -3.82 17.71 -10.39
C HIS A 188 -4.17 16.31 -9.95
N PHE A 189 -4.74 15.55 -10.88
CA PHE A 189 -5.25 14.21 -10.62
C PHE A 189 -4.76 13.22 -11.67
N ALA A 190 -4.57 11.98 -11.22
CA ALA A 190 -4.32 10.84 -12.09
C ALA A 190 -5.13 9.63 -11.60
N VAL A 191 -5.46 8.74 -12.53
CA VAL A 191 -6.17 7.50 -12.23
C VAL A 191 -5.42 6.33 -12.85
N THR A 192 -5.25 5.26 -12.10
CA THR A 192 -4.77 3.97 -12.58
C THR A 192 -5.85 2.91 -12.42
N ALA A 193 -5.69 1.79 -13.08
CA ALA A 193 -6.46 0.58 -12.85
C ALA A 193 -5.57 -0.48 -12.20
N ILE A 194 -6.11 -1.22 -11.24
CA ILE A 194 -5.41 -2.32 -10.56
C ILE A 194 -6.27 -3.58 -10.62
N ASP A 195 -5.66 -4.72 -10.93
CA ASP A 195 -6.31 -6.01 -10.92
C ASP A 195 -6.36 -6.63 -9.52
N ARG A 196 -6.96 -7.82 -9.41
CA ARG A 196 -7.04 -8.58 -8.16
C ARG A 196 -5.69 -9.12 -7.67
N TYR A 197 -4.67 -9.14 -8.52
CA TYR A 197 -3.33 -9.65 -8.22
C TYR A 197 -2.31 -8.55 -7.94
N GLY A 198 -2.77 -7.30 -7.91
CA GLY A 198 -1.95 -6.13 -7.59
C GLY A 198 -1.17 -5.58 -8.77
N ASN A 199 -1.46 -6.01 -10.02
CA ASN A 199 -0.84 -5.40 -11.19
C ASN A 199 -1.51 -4.08 -11.49
N GLU A 200 -0.75 -3.00 -11.47
CA GLU A 200 -1.22 -1.64 -11.69
C GLU A 200 -0.89 -1.17 -13.12
N SER A 201 -1.86 -0.55 -13.78
CA SER A 201 -1.69 0.05 -15.10
C SER A 201 -0.81 1.31 -15.06
N THR A 202 -0.41 1.79 -16.22
CA THR A 202 0.07 3.17 -16.35
C THR A 202 -1.02 4.17 -15.96
N ALA A 203 -0.60 5.35 -15.50
CA ALA A 203 -1.52 6.40 -15.08
C ALA A 203 -2.12 7.15 -16.26
N THR A 204 -3.40 7.44 -16.18
CA THR A 204 -4.04 8.47 -17.01
C THR A 204 -4.05 9.77 -16.21
N GLN A 205 -3.33 10.75 -16.71
CA GLN A 205 -3.31 12.11 -16.17
C GLN A 205 -4.53 12.89 -16.64
N GLU A 206 -4.99 13.87 -15.89
CA GLU A 206 -5.99 14.81 -16.38
C GLU A 206 -5.47 15.56 -17.60
N GLN A 207 -6.37 15.85 -18.56
CA GLN A 207 -6.02 16.70 -19.67
C GLN A 207 -5.99 18.15 -19.21
N THR A 208 -4.82 18.78 -19.26
CA THR A 208 -4.70 20.21 -19.03
C THR A 208 -5.41 20.92 -20.20
N VAL A 209 -6.59 21.44 -19.95
CA VAL A 209 -7.23 22.36 -20.92
C VAL A 209 -6.42 23.65 -20.87
N GLN A 210 -5.58 23.86 -21.88
CA GLN A 210 -4.98 25.18 -22.09
C GLN A 210 -6.14 26.16 -22.36
N GLN A 211 -6.37 27.07 -21.42
CA GLN A 211 -7.23 28.23 -21.63
C GLN A 211 -6.54 29.27 -22.52
#